data_2770db24a84ad18844b256836a6d4601
#
_entry.id   2770db24a84ad18844b256836a6d4601
#
_cell.length_a   1.000
_cell.length_b   1.000
_cell.length_c   1.000
_cell.angle_alpha   90.00
_cell.angle_beta   90.00
_cell.angle_gamma   90.00
#
_symmetry.space_group_name_H-M   'P 1'
#
loop_
_entity.id
_entity.type
_entity.pdbx_description
1 polymer ?
#
loop_
_entity_poly.entity_id
_entity_poly.type
_entity_poly.pdbx_seq_one_letter_code
_entity_poly.pdbx_strand_id
1 'polypeptide(L)'
;IEGWPTIEGGKGKTIFILLATGDMRQIYMDDFYPNGAMFPMFTSLADSPDHARGFFSVTDPVNFHSDIEDLVSSGYIVRTRADSGGEEADNNDTTRLIAALTSGAHSISTDYPSKVEGIDYWVEIPGGNPSRCNPISAPPSCTSAFISSVD
;
A
#
# COMPACT_ATOMS: atom_id res chain seq x y z
N ILE A 1 21.00 1.88 1.28
CA ILE A 1 19.93 1.07 1.88
C ILE A 1 19.81 -0.15 0.97
N GLU A 2 20.04 -1.34 1.49
CA GLU A 2 19.58 -2.55 0.82
C GLU A 2 18.06 -2.44 0.67
N GLY A 3 17.54 -2.62 -0.54
CA GLY A 3 16.11 -2.46 -0.84
C GLY A 3 15.22 -3.47 -0.09
N TRP A 4 13.95 -3.46 -0.39
CA TRP A 4 13.00 -4.45 0.13
C TRP A 4 13.42 -5.87 -0.22
N PRO A 5 13.17 -6.85 0.66
CA PRO A 5 13.44 -8.25 0.33
C PRO A 5 12.61 -8.67 -0.90
N THR A 6 13.11 -9.66 -1.61
CA THR A 6 12.30 -10.31 -2.66
C THR A 6 11.06 -10.97 -2.04
N ILE A 7 10.02 -11.24 -2.82
CA ILE A 7 8.83 -11.97 -2.37
C ILE A 7 9.23 -13.29 -1.72
N GLU A 8 10.13 -14.04 -2.35
CA GLU A 8 10.64 -15.32 -1.81
C GLU A 8 11.36 -15.12 -0.47
N GLY A 9 12.21 -14.09 -0.36
CA GLY A 9 12.90 -13.75 0.89
C GLY A 9 11.99 -13.23 2.00
N GLY A 10 10.79 -12.77 1.64
CA GLY A 10 9.75 -12.27 2.56
C GLY A 10 8.75 -13.33 3.01
N LYS A 11 8.73 -14.52 2.39
CA LYS A 11 7.80 -15.59 2.77
C LYS A 11 7.91 -15.95 4.25
N GLY A 12 6.76 -16.07 4.91
CA GLY A 12 6.67 -16.38 6.33
C GLY A 12 7.12 -15.27 7.27
N LYS A 13 7.41 -14.08 6.76
CA LYS A 13 7.76 -12.89 7.55
C LYS A 13 6.60 -11.91 7.63
N THR A 14 6.56 -11.15 8.72
CA THR A 14 5.57 -10.10 8.95
C THR A 14 6.26 -8.75 9.02
N ILE A 15 5.69 -7.76 8.38
CA ILE A 15 6.10 -6.35 8.47
C ILE A 15 5.10 -5.63 9.37
N PHE A 16 5.59 -4.95 10.39
CA PHE A 16 4.78 -4.12 11.26
C PHE A 16 4.92 -2.66 10.85
N ILE A 17 3.79 -1.95 10.78
CA ILE A 17 3.74 -0.55 10.38
C ILE A 17 3.00 0.23 11.45
N LEU A 18 3.66 1.25 12.02
CA LEU A 18 3.08 2.14 12.99
C LEU A 18 2.33 3.27 12.27
N LEU A 19 1.02 3.28 12.38
CA LEU A 19 0.15 4.34 11.84
C LEU A 19 -0.15 5.45 12.85
N ALA A 20 0.51 5.47 14.01
CA ALA A 20 0.33 6.50 15.01
C ALA A 20 0.83 7.85 14.53
N THR A 21 0.20 8.92 15.04
CA THR A 21 0.55 10.32 14.81
C THR A 21 0.86 11.01 16.14
N GLY A 22 1.37 12.24 16.09
CA GLY A 22 1.61 13.07 17.27
C GLY A 22 2.50 12.40 18.32
N ASP A 23 2.13 12.54 19.59
CA ASP A 23 2.95 12.13 20.72
C ASP A 23 3.27 10.62 20.75
N MET A 24 2.32 9.77 20.34
CA MET A 24 2.58 8.32 20.32
C MET A 24 3.69 7.95 19.32
N ARG A 25 3.68 8.57 18.15
CA ARG A 25 4.76 8.38 17.18
C ARG A 25 6.08 8.95 17.72
N GLN A 26 6.03 10.13 18.32
CA GLN A 26 7.22 10.78 18.86
C GLN A 26 7.87 9.92 19.96
N ILE A 27 7.09 9.38 20.90
CA ILE A 27 7.58 8.45 21.93
C ILE A 27 8.27 7.24 21.29
N TYR A 28 7.64 6.62 20.29
CA TYR A 28 8.24 5.49 19.59
C TYR A 28 9.58 5.87 18.91
N MET A 29 9.63 7.03 18.27
CA MET A 29 10.86 7.50 17.62
C MET A 29 11.95 7.82 18.64
N ASP A 30 11.61 8.44 19.77
CA ASP A 30 12.54 8.82 20.82
C ASP A 30 13.15 7.60 21.52
N ASP A 31 12.36 6.54 21.71
CA ASP A 31 12.82 5.30 22.34
C ASP A 31 13.80 4.49 21.45
N PHE A 32 13.60 4.50 20.14
CA PHE A 32 14.36 3.63 19.24
C PHE A 32 15.46 4.38 18.46
N TYR A 33 15.23 5.65 18.09
CA TYR A 33 16.14 6.39 17.24
C TYR A 33 17.52 6.71 17.87
N PRO A 34 17.62 7.20 19.11
CA PRO A 34 18.89 7.66 19.67
C PRO A 34 19.90 6.53 19.93
N ASN A 35 19.42 5.30 20.01
CA ASN A 35 20.23 4.15 20.45
C ASN A 35 20.79 3.33 19.28
N GLY A 36 20.61 3.76 18.03
CA GLY A 36 20.99 2.98 16.84
C GLY A 36 20.28 1.62 16.77
N ALA A 37 19.20 1.44 17.53
CA ALA A 37 18.41 0.23 17.50
C ALA A 37 17.66 0.13 16.16
N MET A 38 17.54 -1.08 15.65
CA MET A 38 16.72 -1.34 14.48
C MET A 38 15.25 -1.15 14.87
N PHE A 39 14.54 -0.27 14.16
CA PHE A 39 13.11 -0.06 14.38
C PHE A 39 12.34 -1.35 14.13
N PRO A 40 11.60 -1.88 15.11
CA PRO A 40 10.77 -3.07 14.90
C PRO A 40 9.56 -2.81 13.99
N MET A 41 9.17 -1.53 13.80
CA MET A 41 8.08 -1.12 12.91
C MET A 41 8.51 0.06 12.03
N PHE A 42 8.04 0.07 10.79
CA PHE A 42 8.15 1.24 9.92
C PHE A 42 7.10 2.29 10.32
N THR A 43 7.45 3.57 10.20
CA THR A 43 6.47 4.65 10.36
C THR A 43 5.87 5.04 9.01
N SER A 44 4.63 5.54 9.02
CA SER A 44 3.87 5.80 7.80
C SER A 44 3.73 7.28 7.42
N LEU A 45 4.48 8.18 8.08
CA LEU A 45 4.33 9.61 7.86
C LEU A 45 5.56 10.20 7.16
N ALA A 46 5.30 11.20 6.30
CA ALA A 46 6.33 11.85 5.49
C ALA A 46 7.41 12.60 6.30
N ASP A 47 7.10 13.03 7.51
CA ASP A 47 8.02 13.72 8.42
C ASP A 47 8.85 12.79 9.31
N SER A 48 8.71 11.48 9.14
CA SER A 48 9.56 10.50 9.84
C SER A 48 11.00 10.58 9.32
N PRO A 49 12.01 10.29 10.15
CA PRO A 49 13.39 10.16 9.71
C PRO A 49 13.53 9.15 8.57
N ASP A 50 14.44 9.40 7.63
CA ASP A 50 14.58 8.62 6.38
C ASP A 50 14.75 7.11 6.62
N HIS A 51 15.49 6.71 7.65
CA HIS A 51 15.70 5.31 7.97
C HIS A 51 14.49 4.60 8.62
N ALA A 52 13.49 5.35 9.06
CA ALA A 52 12.23 4.80 9.57
C ALA A 52 11.11 4.83 8.52
N ARG A 53 11.32 5.56 7.42
CA ARG A 53 10.36 5.65 6.32
C ARG A 53 10.50 4.47 5.38
N GLY A 54 9.51 3.64 5.31
CA GLY A 54 9.44 2.54 4.35
C GLY A 54 8.03 2.40 3.77
N PHE A 55 7.05 2.97 4.46
CA PHE A 55 5.65 2.79 4.16
C PHE A 55 4.89 4.13 4.21
N PHE A 56 3.99 4.34 3.25
CA PHE A 56 3.11 5.51 3.20
C PHE A 56 1.65 5.10 3.06
N SER A 57 0.77 5.76 3.80
CA SER A 57 -0.68 5.63 3.67
C SER A 57 -1.24 6.89 3.03
N VAL A 58 -1.47 6.84 1.72
CA VAL A 58 -2.06 7.92 0.92
C VAL A 58 -3.46 7.49 0.50
N THR A 59 -4.46 7.87 1.27
CA THR A 59 -5.82 7.31 1.18
C THR A 59 -6.67 7.90 0.06
N ASP A 60 -6.25 8.98 -0.59
CA ASP A 60 -6.95 9.60 -1.70
C ASP A 60 -6.15 9.51 -3.01
N PRO A 61 -6.35 8.43 -3.79
CA PRO A 61 -5.61 8.24 -5.04
C PRO A 61 -6.09 9.14 -6.17
N VAL A 62 -7.23 9.81 -6.04
CA VAL A 62 -7.74 10.73 -7.06
C VAL A 62 -6.97 12.05 -7.02
N ASN A 63 -6.83 12.63 -5.82
CA ASN A 63 -6.15 13.92 -5.67
C ASN A 63 -4.62 13.78 -5.54
N PHE A 64 -4.11 12.64 -5.08
CA PHE A 64 -2.68 12.40 -4.84
C PHE A 64 -2.09 11.28 -5.71
N HIS A 65 -2.61 11.13 -6.95
CA HIS A 65 -2.16 10.07 -7.86
C HIS A 65 -0.67 10.16 -8.15
N SER A 66 -0.19 11.35 -8.54
CA SER A 66 1.22 11.60 -8.84
C SER A 66 2.13 11.45 -7.63
N ASP A 67 1.67 11.85 -6.44
CA ASP A 67 2.45 11.67 -5.22
C ASP A 67 2.64 10.18 -4.91
N ILE A 68 1.61 9.35 -5.15
CA ILE A 68 1.73 7.90 -5.02
C ILE A 68 2.73 7.33 -6.03
N GLU A 69 2.67 7.75 -7.31
CA GLU A 69 3.60 7.32 -8.34
C GLU A 69 5.05 7.67 -7.98
N ASP A 70 5.30 8.87 -7.48
CA ASP A 70 6.61 9.34 -7.06
C ASP A 70 7.15 8.54 -5.88
N LEU A 71 6.32 8.26 -4.88
CA LEU A 71 6.68 7.42 -3.73
C LEU A 71 7.02 6.00 -4.15
N VAL A 72 6.20 5.39 -5.01
CA VAL A 72 6.43 4.04 -5.54
C VAL A 72 7.71 3.98 -6.36
N SER A 73 7.94 4.96 -7.24
CA SER A 73 9.15 5.07 -8.06
C SER A 73 10.41 5.27 -7.20
N SER A 74 10.26 5.90 -6.03
CA SER A 74 11.33 6.08 -5.04
C SER A 74 11.57 4.82 -4.18
N GLY A 75 10.84 3.73 -4.39
CA GLY A 75 11.03 2.44 -3.72
C GLY A 75 10.31 2.31 -2.38
N TYR A 76 9.37 3.18 -2.06
CA TYR A 76 8.54 3.06 -0.87
C TYR A 76 7.34 2.14 -1.11
N ILE A 77 6.88 1.46 -0.05
CA ILE A 77 5.61 0.74 -0.08
C ILE A 77 4.47 1.74 0.20
N VAL A 78 3.50 1.78 -0.70
CA VAL A 78 2.34 2.69 -0.57
C VAL A 78 1.05 1.90 -0.44
N ARG A 79 0.22 2.28 0.53
CA ARG A 79 -1.16 1.86 0.67
C ARG A 79 -2.08 3.00 0.23
N THR A 80 -3.14 2.66 -0.51
CA THR A 80 -4.24 3.58 -0.84
C THR A 80 -5.60 2.93 -0.60
N ARG A 81 -6.69 3.61 -0.98
CA ARG A 81 -8.06 3.10 -0.85
C ARG A 81 -8.81 3.18 -2.18
N ALA A 82 -9.58 2.12 -2.47
CA ALA A 82 -10.46 2.07 -3.63
C ALA A 82 -11.82 2.73 -3.39
N ASP A 83 -12.20 2.91 -2.13
CA ASP A 83 -13.47 3.48 -1.70
C ASP A 83 -13.33 4.22 -0.37
N SER A 84 -14.28 5.10 -0.05
CA SER A 84 -14.28 5.89 1.18
C SER A 84 -15.71 6.21 1.63
N GLY A 85 -16.11 5.61 2.76
CA GLY A 85 -17.39 5.93 3.42
C GLY A 85 -18.65 5.42 2.71
N GLY A 86 -18.52 4.57 1.69
CA GLY A 86 -19.65 3.99 0.96
C GLY A 86 -20.15 4.81 -0.23
N GLU A 87 -19.66 6.02 -0.42
CA GLU A 87 -20.14 6.92 -1.48
C GLU A 87 -19.92 6.32 -2.89
N GLU A 88 -18.78 5.71 -3.13
CA GLU A 88 -18.47 5.01 -4.38
C GLU A 88 -19.44 3.83 -4.61
N ALA A 89 -19.75 3.07 -3.57
CA ALA A 89 -20.66 1.92 -3.66
C ALA A 89 -22.10 2.35 -3.91
N ASP A 90 -22.58 3.38 -3.23
CA ASP A 90 -23.94 3.90 -3.36
C ASP A 90 -24.21 4.45 -4.78
N ASN A 91 -23.18 4.96 -5.46
CA ASN A 91 -23.27 5.53 -6.80
C ASN A 91 -22.71 4.61 -7.90
N ASN A 92 -22.23 3.41 -7.55
CA ASN A 92 -21.46 2.54 -8.44
C ASN A 92 -20.34 3.29 -9.18
N ASP A 93 -19.63 4.17 -8.45
CA ASP A 93 -18.55 4.99 -8.98
C ASP A 93 -17.20 4.28 -8.82
N THR A 94 -16.56 3.96 -9.93
CA THR A 94 -15.27 3.29 -9.97
C THR A 94 -14.08 4.25 -10.16
N THR A 95 -14.30 5.54 -10.14
CA THR A 95 -13.25 6.55 -10.38
C THR A 95 -12.08 6.40 -9.41
N ARG A 96 -12.37 6.29 -8.11
CA ARG A 96 -11.35 6.08 -7.08
C ARG A 96 -10.65 4.72 -7.21
N LEU A 97 -11.40 3.66 -7.52
CA LEU A 97 -10.83 2.33 -7.78
C LEU A 97 -9.83 2.35 -8.94
N ILE A 98 -10.22 2.98 -10.06
CA ILE A 98 -9.34 3.11 -11.24
C ILE A 98 -8.08 3.89 -10.87
N ALA A 99 -8.22 5.02 -10.18
CA ALA A 99 -7.10 5.82 -9.72
C ALA A 99 -6.18 5.01 -8.78
N ALA A 100 -6.74 4.26 -7.83
CA ALA A 100 -5.98 3.38 -6.95
C ALA A 100 -5.21 2.30 -7.71
N LEU A 101 -5.85 1.66 -8.68
CA LEU A 101 -5.23 0.61 -9.50
C LEU A 101 -4.12 1.13 -10.40
N THR A 102 -4.24 2.35 -10.92
CA THR A 102 -3.26 2.93 -11.86
C THR A 102 -2.11 3.65 -11.18
N SER A 103 -2.27 4.12 -9.94
CA SER A 103 -1.25 4.85 -9.19
C SER A 103 0.00 4.04 -8.82
N GLY A 104 -0.04 2.72 -8.96
CA GLY A 104 1.05 1.85 -8.55
C GLY A 104 1.13 1.56 -7.06
N ALA A 105 0.16 1.98 -6.25
CA ALA A 105 0.11 1.61 -4.85
C ALA A 105 0.19 0.09 -4.66
N HIS A 106 0.97 -0.35 -3.67
CA HIS A 106 1.25 -1.77 -3.41
C HIS A 106 0.11 -2.47 -2.67
N SER A 107 -0.66 -1.72 -1.89
CA SER A 107 -1.82 -2.22 -1.16
C SER A 107 -3.01 -1.31 -1.39
N ILE A 108 -4.11 -1.88 -1.85
CA ILE A 108 -5.37 -1.17 -2.09
C ILE A 108 -6.40 -1.76 -1.15
N SER A 109 -6.83 -0.99 -0.17
CA SER A 109 -7.89 -1.41 0.75
C SER A 109 -9.25 -1.00 0.25
N THR A 110 -10.24 -1.84 0.57
CA THR A 110 -11.65 -1.65 0.22
C THR A 110 -12.55 -2.17 1.33
N ASP A 111 -13.72 -1.58 1.45
CA ASP A 111 -14.79 -2.07 2.29
C ASP A 111 -15.71 -3.07 1.52
N TYR A 112 -15.48 -3.22 0.20
CA TYR A 112 -16.27 -4.07 -0.72
C TYR A 112 -15.39 -5.09 -1.47
N PRO A 113 -14.82 -6.08 -0.78
CA PRO A 113 -13.90 -7.05 -1.40
C PRO A 113 -14.61 -8.12 -2.24
N SER A 114 -15.94 -8.19 -2.18
CA SER A 114 -16.78 -9.14 -2.92
C SER A 114 -18.17 -8.56 -3.16
N LYS A 115 -18.91 -9.20 -4.06
CA LYS A 115 -20.31 -8.85 -4.33
C LYS A 115 -21.16 -9.00 -3.07
N VAL A 116 -21.97 -7.98 -2.80
CA VAL A 116 -22.97 -7.96 -1.72
C VAL A 116 -24.34 -7.79 -2.36
N GLU A 117 -25.36 -8.51 -1.88
CA GLU A 117 -26.72 -8.40 -2.39
C GLU A 117 -27.25 -6.96 -2.26
N GLY A 118 -27.75 -6.41 -3.35
CA GLY A 118 -28.29 -5.04 -3.41
C GLY A 118 -27.23 -3.94 -3.62
N ILE A 119 -25.95 -4.30 -3.76
CA ILE A 119 -24.85 -3.35 -4.05
C ILE A 119 -24.16 -3.79 -5.34
N ASP A 120 -24.15 -2.92 -6.35
CA ASP A 120 -23.53 -3.20 -7.66
C ASP A 120 -22.04 -2.80 -7.72
N TYR A 121 -21.44 -2.46 -6.58
CA TYR A 121 -20.04 -2.10 -6.44
C TYR A 121 -19.28 -3.18 -5.68
N TRP A 122 -18.13 -3.58 -6.21
CA TRP A 122 -17.09 -4.37 -5.50
C TRP A 122 -15.74 -4.12 -6.15
N VAL A 123 -14.68 -4.38 -5.42
CA VAL A 123 -13.31 -4.20 -5.93
C VAL A 123 -12.79 -5.52 -6.47
N GLU A 124 -12.41 -5.51 -7.73
CA GLU A 124 -11.77 -6.63 -8.41
C GLU A 124 -10.50 -6.15 -9.11
N ILE A 125 -9.41 -6.88 -8.92
CA ILE A 125 -8.18 -6.62 -9.67
C ILE A 125 -8.36 -7.17 -11.09
N PRO A 126 -8.04 -6.41 -12.15
CA PRO A 126 -8.14 -6.90 -13.52
C PRO A 126 -7.42 -8.24 -13.71
N GLY A 127 -8.16 -9.25 -14.17
CA GLY A 127 -7.69 -10.63 -14.26
C GLY A 127 -8.19 -11.55 -13.16
N GLY A 128 -8.98 -11.03 -12.19
CA GLY A 128 -9.62 -11.81 -11.12
C GLY A 128 -8.67 -12.37 -10.06
N ASN A 129 -7.42 -11.93 -10.04
CA ASN A 129 -6.42 -12.32 -9.05
C ASN A 129 -6.39 -11.34 -7.87
N PRO A 130 -6.12 -11.79 -6.62
CA PRO A 130 -5.98 -10.90 -5.47
C PRO A 130 -4.73 -10.01 -5.56
N SER A 131 -3.80 -10.34 -6.45
CA SER A 131 -2.56 -9.59 -6.69
C SER A 131 -2.21 -9.56 -8.17
N ARG A 132 -1.43 -8.57 -8.58
CA ARG A 132 -0.88 -8.41 -9.93
C ARG A 132 0.50 -7.79 -9.89
N CYS A 133 1.21 -7.83 -11.01
CA CYS A 133 2.45 -7.05 -11.17
C CYS A 133 2.16 -5.56 -11.00
N ASN A 134 2.99 -4.89 -10.19
CA ASN A 134 2.87 -3.45 -10.00
C ASN A 134 3.13 -2.73 -11.33
N PRO A 135 2.26 -1.80 -11.77
CA PRO A 135 2.40 -1.15 -13.07
C PRO A 135 3.62 -0.23 -13.18
N ILE A 136 4.20 0.19 -12.05
CA ILE A 136 5.34 1.13 -11.99
C ILE A 136 6.63 0.43 -11.63
N SER A 137 6.64 -0.37 -10.55
CA SER A 137 7.86 -0.90 -9.95
C SER A 137 8.18 -2.36 -10.30
N ALA A 138 7.24 -3.09 -10.94
CA ALA A 138 7.50 -4.48 -11.30
C ALA A 138 8.52 -4.60 -12.44
N PRO A 139 9.46 -5.57 -12.38
CA PRO A 139 10.38 -5.81 -13.48
C PRO A 139 9.61 -6.32 -14.71
N PRO A 140 10.14 -6.12 -15.94
CA PRO A 140 9.50 -6.58 -17.17
C PRO A 140 9.24 -8.09 -17.24
N SER A 141 9.96 -8.87 -16.43
CA SER A 141 9.76 -10.32 -16.31
C SER A 141 8.60 -10.72 -15.40
N CYS A 142 7.98 -9.77 -14.72
CA CYS A 142 6.83 -10.07 -13.84
C CYS A 142 5.62 -10.47 -14.68
N THR A 143 4.97 -11.56 -14.28
CA THR A 143 3.69 -11.98 -14.86
C THR A 143 2.70 -12.28 -13.74
N SER A 144 1.42 -12.03 -13.97
CA SER A 144 0.36 -12.33 -12.99
C SER A 144 0.32 -13.82 -12.64
N ALA A 145 0.64 -14.70 -13.58
CA ALA A 145 0.75 -16.13 -13.34
C ALA A 145 1.87 -16.49 -12.35
N PHE A 146 3.01 -15.80 -12.41
CA PHE A 146 4.10 -16.00 -11.47
C PHE A 146 3.70 -15.61 -10.04
N ILE A 147 2.99 -14.49 -9.89
CA ILE A 147 2.53 -14.02 -8.56
C ILE A 147 1.48 -14.97 -7.98
N SER A 148 0.57 -15.49 -8.82
CA SER A 148 -0.52 -16.38 -8.39
C SER A 148 -0.05 -17.80 -8.04
N SER A 149 1.16 -18.19 -8.47
CA SER A 149 1.73 -19.54 -8.19
C SER A 149 2.59 -19.58 -6.92
N VAL A 150 2.65 -18.47 -6.18
CA VAL A 150 3.45 -18.36 -4.96
C VAL A 150 2.58 -18.70 -3.75
N ASP A 151 2.16 -19.98 -3.66
CA ASP A 151 1.54 -20.57 -2.47
C ASP A 151 2.58 -21.07 -1.47
#